data_e8b75936ec1d25469495a72171897e57
#
_entry.id   e8b75936ec1d25469495a72171897e57
#
_cell.length_a   1.000
_cell.length_b   1.000
_cell.length_c   1.000
_cell.angle_alpha   90.00
_cell.angle_beta   90.00
_cell.angle_gamma   90.00
#
_symmetry.space_group_name_H-M   'P 1'
#
loop_
_entity.id
_entity.type
_entity.pdbx_description
1 polymer ?
#
loop_
_entity_poly.entity_id
_entity_poly.type
_entity_poly.pdbx_seq_one_letter_code
_entity_poly.pdbx_strand_id
1 'polypeptide(L)'
;SRLHNEWLQPFAAMQNVGLNSIKKFRDLVLNKAGDCNNYGWILDNSDFCLFSNASNSISYVKGNTNYGGYDYANFITAVNLEKTFNDKWKAGLAYGFGTSNLDSFNFSGTTANFSSNNRHYSIFASKKVSDKFRLKGMIANSDFDYVGNRNYSTTAAKSAYDADGYTAEIIGTWDIYKFIKESKSLLHLKPSLGIAFATHKQEGFSESGSGDLVSISGNEAQSLLLKTGIGIEKQIPMEKGKWILVPSVDLNYEFDAYAKNLSLIHISEPTRHHV
;
A
#
# COMPACT_ATOMS: atom_id res chain seq x y z
N SER A 1 -25.33 1.56 23.14
CA SER A 1 -24.69 0.98 24.31
C SER A 1 -23.23 0.67 24.01
N ARG A 2 -22.35 0.63 24.99
CA ARG A 2 -20.91 0.35 24.86
C ARG A 2 -20.64 -1.00 24.16
N LEU A 3 -21.38 -2.03 24.52
CA LEU A 3 -21.32 -3.37 23.91
C LEU A 3 -21.59 -3.34 22.41
N HIS A 4 -22.55 -2.54 21.96
CA HIS A 4 -22.89 -2.41 20.54
C HIS A 4 -21.73 -1.82 19.72
N ASN A 5 -21.03 -0.81 20.26
CA ASN A 5 -19.87 -0.22 19.60
C ASN A 5 -18.68 -1.20 19.52
N GLU A 6 -18.46 -2.02 20.56
CA GLU A 6 -17.41 -3.04 20.55
C GLU A 6 -17.66 -4.12 19.51
N TRP A 7 -18.92 -4.48 19.23
CA TRP A 7 -19.26 -5.49 18.23
C TRP A 7 -19.07 -5.00 16.79
N LEU A 8 -19.24 -3.70 16.53
CA LEU A 8 -19.10 -3.09 15.20
C LEU A 8 -17.67 -2.69 14.88
N GLN A 9 -16.83 -2.49 15.90
CA GLN A 9 -15.45 -2.01 15.71
C GLN A 9 -14.60 -2.88 14.80
N PRO A 10 -14.60 -4.23 14.84
CA PRO A 10 -13.80 -5.04 13.95
C PRO A 10 -14.13 -4.83 12.46
N PHE A 11 -15.40 -4.60 12.15
CA PHE A 11 -15.84 -4.33 10.77
C PHE A 11 -15.33 -2.97 10.27
N ALA A 12 -15.41 -1.93 11.11
CA ALA A 12 -14.83 -0.63 10.80
C ALA A 12 -13.31 -0.68 10.67
N ALA A 13 -12.64 -1.48 11.50
CA ALA A 13 -11.20 -1.71 11.40
C ALA A 13 -10.83 -2.40 10.09
N MET A 14 -11.61 -3.39 9.62
CA MET A 14 -11.37 -4.05 8.34
C MET A 14 -11.50 -3.11 7.13
N GLN A 15 -12.38 -2.10 7.17
CA GLN A 15 -12.41 -1.06 6.12
C GLN A 15 -11.10 -0.29 6.05
N ASN A 16 -10.52 0.07 7.20
CA ASN A 16 -9.22 0.74 7.25
C ASN A 16 -8.09 -0.17 6.74
N VAL A 17 -8.15 -1.46 7.06
CA VAL A 17 -7.19 -2.46 6.55
C VAL A 17 -7.30 -2.57 5.02
N GLY A 18 -8.52 -2.58 4.46
CA GLY A 18 -8.77 -2.57 3.02
C GLY A 18 -8.20 -1.31 2.35
N LEU A 19 -8.48 -0.11 2.88
CA LEU A 19 -7.88 1.14 2.40
C LEU A 19 -6.35 1.11 2.46
N ASN A 20 -5.76 0.57 3.53
CA ASN A 20 -4.32 0.42 3.64
C ASN A 20 -3.76 -0.56 2.60
N SER A 21 -4.47 -1.65 2.28
CA SER A 21 -4.10 -2.57 1.21
C SER A 21 -4.03 -1.86 -0.14
N ILE A 22 -5.06 -1.07 -0.49
CA ILE A 22 -5.10 -0.25 -1.70
C ILE A 22 -3.92 0.72 -1.76
N LYS A 23 -3.66 1.45 -0.66
CA LYS A 23 -2.54 2.40 -0.56
C LYS A 23 -1.19 1.69 -0.74
N LYS A 24 -0.98 0.54 -0.13
CA LYS A 24 0.24 -0.26 -0.26
C LYS A 24 0.47 -0.76 -1.68
N PHE A 25 -0.58 -1.30 -2.33
CA PHE A 25 -0.48 -1.70 -3.73
C PHE A 25 -0.08 -0.53 -4.63
N ARG A 26 -0.74 0.62 -4.47
CA ARG A 26 -0.43 1.85 -5.19
C ARG A 26 1.05 2.25 -5.03
N ASP A 27 1.56 2.25 -3.79
CA ASP A 27 2.94 2.60 -3.50
C ASP A 27 3.92 1.58 -4.11
N LEU A 28 3.61 0.28 -4.09
CA LEU A 28 4.41 -0.75 -4.74
C LEU A 28 4.54 -0.53 -6.26
N VAL A 29 3.47 -0.10 -6.92
CA VAL A 29 3.48 0.18 -8.36
C VAL A 29 4.24 1.47 -8.66
N LEU A 30 3.87 2.59 -8.02
CA LEU A 30 4.39 3.91 -8.38
C LEU A 30 5.85 4.14 -7.97
N ASN A 31 6.31 3.53 -6.88
CA ASN A 31 7.70 3.68 -6.45
C ASN A 31 8.69 3.20 -7.52
N LYS A 32 8.33 2.18 -8.30
CA LYS A 32 9.20 1.59 -9.34
C LYS A 32 8.81 1.96 -10.76
N ALA A 33 7.62 2.56 -10.97
CA ALA A 33 7.16 3.00 -12.29
C ALA A 33 8.17 3.95 -12.95
N GLY A 34 8.49 3.70 -14.21
CA GLY A 34 9.47 4.47 -14.99
C GLY A 34 10.93 4.09 -14.76
N ASP A 35 11.22 3.24 -13.78
CA ASP A 35 12.59 2.82 -13.41
C ASP A 35 12.81 1.32 -13.60
N CYS A 36 11.96 0.63 -14.34
CA CYS A 36 12.00 -0.81 -14.52
C CYS A 36 13.37 -1.31 -15.02
N ASN A 37 14.04 -0.58 -15.90
CA ASN A 37 15.37 -0.95 -16.39
C ASN A 37 16.42 -1.10 -15.28
N ASN A 38 16.19 -0.50 -14.11
CA ASN A 38 17.11 -0.57 -12.97
C ASN A 38 16.77 -1.72 -12.01
N TYR A 39 15.53 -2.25 -12.05
CA TYR A 39 15.00 -3.18 -11.05
C TYR A 39 14.36 -4.44 -11.63
N GLY A 40 14.06 -4.45 -12.94
CA GLY A 40 13.31 -5.50 -13.59
C GLY A 40 14.10 -6.28 -14.62
N TRP A 41 13.43 -7.22 -15.25
CA TRP A 41 13.95 -7.98 -16.38
C TRP A 41 13.45 -7.38 -17.69
N ILE A 42 14.37 -6.95 -18.53
CA ILE A 42 14.05 -6.54 -19.89
C ILE A 42 13.76 -7.81 -20.69
N LEU A 43 12.59 -7.88 -21.29
CA LEU A 43 12.21 -9.02 -22.14
C LEU A 43 13.00 -8.92 -23.46
N ASP A 44 13.61 -10.03 -23.88
CA ASP A 44 14.57 -10.11 -24.98
C ASP A 44 14.29 -9.18 -26.15
N ASN A 45 15.21 -8.22 -26.40
CA ASN A 45 15.18 -7.25 -27.48
C ASN A 45 13.85 -6.46 -27.62
N SER A 46 13.12 -6.29 -26.53
CA SER A 46 11.85 -5.58 -26.53
C SER A 46 11.89 -4.32 -25.67
N ASP A 47 10.95 -3.41 -25.92
CA ASP A 47 10.71 -2.23 -25.07
C ASP A 47 9.96 -2.58 -23.77
N PHE A 48 9.74 -3.85 -23.50
CA PHE A 48 9.02 -4.33 -22.33
C PHE A 48 9.95 -4.74 -21.21
N CYS A 49 9.56 -4.39 -19.99
CA CYS A 49 10.24 -4.74 -18.77
C CYS A 49 9.25 -5.29 -17.74
N LEU A 50 9.60 -6.42 -17.13
CA LEU A 50 8.84 -7.06 -16.06
C LEU A 50 9.53 -6.83 -14.73
N PHE A 51 8.80 -6.44 -13.70
CA PHE A 51 9.31 -6.37 -12.34
C PHE A 51 8.24 -6.78 -11.32
N SER A 52 8.69 -7.29 -10.17
CA SER A 52 7.81 -7.59 -9.06
C SER A 52 8.35 -7.04 -7.76
N ASN A 53 7.46 -6.72 -6.86
CA ASN A 53 7.77 -6.25 -5.52
C ASN A 53 6.68 -6.69 -4.54
N ALA A 54 7.07 -6.80 -3.28
CA ALA A 54 6.16 -7.17 -2.21
C ALA A 54 6.31 -6.22 -1.03
N SER A 55 5.24 -6.10 -0.26
CA SER A 55 5.22 -5.38 1.00
C SER A 55 4.56 -6.22 2.07
N ASN A 56 5.15 -6.23 3.24
CA ASN A 56 4.56 -6.77 4.46
C ASN A 56 4.46 -5.64 5.48
N SER A 57 3.32 -5.51 6.12
CA SER A 57 3.11 -4.55 7.20
C SER A 57 2.35 -5.19 8.34
N ILE A 58 2.83 -4.97 9.55
CA ILE A 58 2.18 -5.37 10.79
C ILE A 58 1.94 -4.09 11.58
N SER A 59 0.74 -3.92 12.11
CA SER A 59 0.38 -2.75 12.89
C SER A 59 -0.44 -3.15 14.09
N TYR A 60 -0.23 -2.42 15.17
CA TYR A 60 -0.95 -2.56 16.42
C TYR A 60 -1.68 -1.26 16.73
N VAL A 61 -2.99 -1.36 16.98
CA VAL A 61 -3.80 -0.24 17.43
C VAL A 61 -4.19 -0.50 18.88
N LYS A 62 -3.62 0.31 19.78
CA LYS A 62 -3.90 0.21 21.21
C LYS A 62 -5.34 0.61 21.49
N GLY A 63 -6.06 -0.25 22.19
CA GLY A 63 -7.38 0.07 22.72
C GLY A 63 -7.36 1.18 23.78
N ASN A 64 -8.50 1.78 24.01
CA ASN A 64 -8.73 2.75 25.08
C ASN A 64 -10.01 2.39 25.88
N THR A 65 -10.45 3.25 26.79
CA THR A 65 -11.64 3.01 27.62
C THR A 65 -12.95 2.83 26.84
N ASN A 66 -12.99 3.22 25.55
CA ASN A 66 -14.18 3.19 24.72
C ASN A 66 -14.08 2.17 23.56
N TYR A 67 -12.88 1.75 23.19
CA TYR A 67 -12.62 0.88 22.05
C TYR A 67 -11.61 -0.20 22.41
N GLY A 68 -11.82 -1.43 21.95
CA GLY A 68 -10.85 -2.51 22.01
C GLY A 68 -9.61 -2.21 21.14
N GLY A 69 -8.49 -2.86 21.42
CA GLY A 69 -7.32 -2.85 20.54
C GLY A 69 -7.48 -3.86 19.40
N TYR A 70 -6.66 -3.73 18.38
CA TYR A 70 -6.53 -4.74 17.33
C TYR A 70 -5.14 -4.74 16.72
N ASP A 71 -4.73 -5.91 16.28
CA ASP A 71 -3.56 -6.11 15.46
C ASP A 71 -3.99 -6.39 14.03
N TYR A 72 -3.24 -5.91 13.06
CA TYR A 72 -3.45 -6.35 11.70
C TYR A 72 -2.12 -6.57 10.97
N ALA A 73 -2.14 -7.57 10.09
CA ALA A 73 -1.06 -7.85 9.16
C ALA A 73 -1.60 -7.76 7.74
N ASN A 74 -0.81 -7.18 6.86
CA ASN A 74 -1.15 -7.03 5.45
C ASN A 74 0.07 -7.40 4.60
N PHE A 75 -0.09 -8.39 3.73
CA PHE A 75 0.91 -8.81 2.77
C PHE A 75 0.39 -8.62 1.34
N ILE A 76 1.15 -7.94 0.50
CA ILE A 76 0.80 -7.68 -0.90
C ILE A 76 2.01 -7.92 -1.77
N THR A 77 1.81 -8.61 -2.88
CA THR A 77 2.77 -8.73 -3.98
C THR A 77 2.19 -8.06 -5.22
N ALA A 78 3.00 -7.31 -5.94
CA ALA A 78 2.65 -6.70 -7.21
C ALA A 78 3.58 -7.21 -8.31
N VAL A 79 3.00 -7.58 -9.45
CA VAL A 79 3.71 -7.91 -10.70
C VAL A 79 3.36 -6.82 -11.72
N ASN A 80 4.37 -6.26 -12.34
CA ASN A 80 4.25 -5.08 -13.16
C ASN A 80 4.89 -5.34 -14.53
N LEU A 81 4.17 -5.04 -15.60
CA LEU A 81 4.68 -5.04 -16.97
C LEU A 81 4.72 -3.60 -17.47
N GLU A 82 5.90 -3.08 -17.75
CA GLU A 82 6.11 -1.71 -18.24
C GLU A 82 6.62 -1.73 -19.67
N LYS A 83 6.09 -0.86 -20.53
CA LYS A 83 6.57 -0.61 -21.88
C LYS A 83 7.20 0.78 -21.97
N THR A 84 8.38 0.85 -22.56
CA THR A 84 9.05 2.09 -22.95
C THR A 84 8.58 2.50 -24.35
N PHE A 85 7.92 3.64 -24.49
CA PHE A 85 7.48 4.16 -25.78
C PHE A 85 8.53 5.06 -26.43
N ASN A 86 9.26 5.79 -25.59
CA ASN A 86 10.40 6.63 -25.97
C ASN A 86 11.17 7.01 -24.69
N ASP A 87 12.22 7.82 -24.82
CA ASP A 87 13.07 8.26 -23.70
C ASP A 87 12.32 9.03 -22.61
N LYS A 88 11.12 9.53 -22.90
CA LYS A 88 10.32 10.34 -21.98
C LYS A 88 9.11 9.62 -21.40
N TRP A 89 8.52 8.68 -22.14
CA TRP A 89 7.26 8.05 -21.77
C TRP A 89 7.39 6.56 -21.55
N LYS A 90 6.89 6.11 -20.43
CA LYS A 90 6.67 4.71 -20.12
C LYS A 90 5.27 4.52 -19.56
N ALA A 91 4.65 3.40 -19.85
CA ALA A 91 3.38 3.03 -19.24
C ALA A 91 3.29 1.52 -19.07
N GLY A 92 2.42 1.06 -18.18
CA GLY A 92 2.32 -0.34 -17.88
C GLY A 92 1.03 -0.74 -17.21
N LEU A 93 0.93 -2.04 -16.99
CA LEU A 93 -0.12 -2.71 -16.26
C LEU A 93 0.48 -3.35 -15.02
N ALA A 94 -0.27 -3.35 -13.92
CA ALA A 94 0.12 -4.09 -12.73
C ALA A 94 -1.03 -4.94 -12.22
N TYR A 95 -0.68 -6.13 -11.74
CA TYR A 95 -1.54 -7.02 -11.00
C TYR A 95 -0.98 -7.24 -9.62
N GLY A 96 -1.81 -7.03 -8.58
CA GLY A 96 -1.47 -7.27 -7.20
C GLY A 96 -2.36 -8.33 -6.59
N PHE A 97 -1.79 -9.10 -5.68
CA PHE A 97 -2.52 -10.04 -4.85
C PHE A 97 -1.93 -10.08 -3.45
N GLY A 98 -2.78 -10.36 -2.49
CA GLY A 98 -2.33 -10.37 -1.11
C GLY A 98 -3.39 -10.86 -0.14
N THR A 99 -3.03 -10.84 1.13
CA THR A 99 -3.91 -11.20 2.24
C THR A 99 -3.80 -10.17 3.35
N SER A 100 -4.91 -9.95 4.02
CA SER A 100 -4.92 -9.16 5.25
C SER A 100 -5.56 -9.97 6.37
N ASN A 101 -5.00 -9.87 7.56
CA ASN A 101 -5.55 -10.51 8.77
C ASN A 101 -5.69 -9.45 9.85
N LEU A 102 -6.76 -9.52 10.61
CA LEU A 102 -7.05 -8.67 11.75
C LEU A 102 -7.49 -9.51 12.94
N ASP A 103 -6.85 -9.29 14.06
CA ASP A 103 -7.22 -9.86 15.34
C ASP A 103 -7.62 -8.72 16.28
N SER A 104 -8.85 -8.73 16.78
CA SER A 104 -9.34 -7.72 17.72
C SER A 104 -9.46 -8.27 19.13
N PHE A 105 -9.10 -7.44 20.09
CA PHE A 105 -9.14 -7.74 21.52
C PHE A 105 -10.06 -6.74 22.21
N ASN A 106 -11.17 -7.21 22.75
CA ASN A 106 -12.13 -6.37 23.44
C ASN A 106 -12.06 -6.57 24.95
N PHE A 107 -12.39 -5.54 25.71
CA PHE A 107 -12.40 -5.57 27.18
C PHE A 107 -13.48 -6.52 27.78
N SER A 108 -14.52 -6.85 27.01
CA SER A 108 -15.62 -7.71 27.42
C SER A 108 -15.40 -9.21 27.20
N GLY A 109 -14.19 -9.60 26.76
CA GLY A 109 -13.90 -11.01 26.42
C GLY A 109 -14.38 -11.41 25.02
N THR A 110 -14.81 -10.45 24.18
CA THR A 110 -15.09 -10.69 22.76
C THR A 110 -13.78 -10.79 22.01
N THR A 111 -13.63 -11.83 21.20
CA THR A 111 -12.53 -11.95 20.23
C THR A 111 -13.11 -11.94 18.83
N ALA A 112 -12.45 -11.27 17.91
CA ALA A 112 -12.83 -11.29 16.51
C ALA A 112 -11.59 -11.42 15.63
N ASN A 113 -11.65 -12.37 14.69
CA ASN A 113 -10.61 -12.65 13.73
C ASN A 113 -11.19 -12.47 12.34
N PHE A 114 -10.57 -11.64 11.53
CA PHE A 114 -10.94 -11.40 10.15
C PHE A 114 -9.76 -11.68 9.24
N SER A 115 -10.07 -12.20 8.06
CA SER A 115 -9.10 -12.33 6.98
C SER A 115 -9.70 -11.84 5.67
N SER A 116 -8.84 -11.40 4.76
CA SER A 116 -9.26 -11.10 3.40
C SER A 116 -8.24 -11.60 2.38
N ASN A 117 -8.74 -11.99 1.22
CA ASN A 117 -7.96 -12.15 0.00
C ASN A 117 -8.16 -10.91 -0.86
N ASN A 118 -7.07 -10.30 -1.31
CA ASN A 118 -7.07 -9.03 -2.01
C ASN A 118 -6.52 -9.22 -3.42
N ARG A 119 -7.19 -8.65 -4.41
CA ARG A 119 -6.75 -8.60 -5.81
C ARG A 119 -6.77 -7.14 -6.27
N HIS A 120 -5.74 -6.72 -6.97
CA HIS A 120 -5.58 -5.35 -7.43
C HIS A 120 -5.18 -5.33 -8.90
N TYR A 121 -5.74 -4.41 -9.66
CA TYR A 121 -5.47 -4.24 -11.09
C TYR A 121 -5.21 -2.77 -11.36
N SER A 122 -4.13 -2.45 -12.07
CA SER A 122 -3.85 -1.06 -12.37
C SER A 122 -3.27 -0.82 -13.74
N ILE A 123 -3.47 0.40 -14.20
CA ILE A 123 -2.76 1.03 -15.30
C ILE A 123 -1.95 2.17 -14.71
N PHE A 124 -0.66 2.24 -15.08
CA PHE A 124 0.22 3.30 -14.62
C PHE A 124 1.02 3.90 -15.77
N ALA A 125 1.48 5.12 -15.59
CA ALA A 125 2.35 5.79 -16.53
C ALA A 125 3.39 6.65 -15.82
N SER A 126 4.52 6.84 -16.48
CA SER A 126 5.60 7.72 -16.03
C SER A 126 6.08 8.58 -17.19
N LYS A 127 6.24 9.88 -16.94
CA LYS A 127 6.77 10.86 -17.90
C LYS A 127 8.01 11.53 -17.33
N LYS A 128 9.13 11.41 -18.03
CA LYS A 128 10.31 12.23 -17.78
C LYS A 128 10.08 13.60 -18.40
N VAL A 129 9.71 14.58 -17.59
CA VAL A 129 9.42 15.95 -18.04
C VAL A 129 10.73 16.70 -18.31
N SER A 130 11.74 16.48 -17.46
CA SER A 130 13.11 16.96 -17.65
C SER A 130 14.10 15.93 -17.08
N ASP A 131 15.40 16.17 -17.20
CA ASP A 131 16.43 15.28 -16.62
C ASP A 131 16.36 15.20 -15.10
N LYS A 132 15.73 16.19 -14.47
CA LYS A 132 15.61 16.28 -13.00
C LYS A 132 14.19 16.12 -12.50
N PHE A 133 13.18 16.01 -13.37
CA PHE A 133 11.79 15.94 -12.92
C PHE A 133 11.02 14.86 -13.67
N ARG A 134 10.37 14.00 -12.90
CA ARG A 134 9.51 12.93 -13.38
C ARG A 134 8.12 13.05 -12.78
N LEU A 135 7.11 12.90 -13.62
CA LEU A 135 5.71 12.78 -13.23
C LEU A 135 5.27 11.33 -13.38
N LYS A 136 4.61 10.78 -12.36
CA LYS A 136 4.04 9.43 -12.38
C LYS A 136 2.56 9.51 -12.04
N GLY A 137 1.77 8.60 -12.59
CA GLY A 137 0.36 8.49 -12.26
C GLY A 137 -0.16 7.09 -12.44
N MET A 138 -1.22 6.76 -11.72
CA MET A 138 -1.93 5.49 -11.87
C MET A 138 -3.39 5.61 -11.51
N ILE A 139 -4.16 4.65 -12.01
CA ILE A 139 -5.50 4.32 -11.55
C ILE A 139 -5.54 2.82 -11.28
N ALA A 140 -6.27 2.41 -10.26
CA ALA A 140 -6.42 1.00 -9.94
C ALA A 140 -7.82 0.67 -9.43
N ASN A 141 -8.21 -0.59 -9.64
CA ASN A 141 -9.35 -1.24 -9.01
C ASN A 141 -8.85 -2.36 -8.10
N SER A 142 -9.62 -2.66 -7.06
CA SER A 142 -9.30 -3.68 -6.06
C SER A 142 -10.54 -4.42 -5.63
N ASP A 143 -10.43 -5.74 -5.53
CA ASP A 143 -11.47 -6.64 -5.04
C ASP A 143 -11.01 -7.29 -3.74
N PHE A 144 -11.92 -7.44 -2.79
CA PHE A 144 -11.66 -8.02 -1.48
C PHE A 144 -12.73 -9.05 -1.13
N ASP A 145 -12.30 -10.24 -0.75
CA ASP A 145 -13.15 -11.30 -0.21
C ASP A 145 -12.87 -11.39 1.29
N TYR A 146 -13.81 -11.02 2.13
CA TYR A 146 -13.67 -10.99 3.61
C TYR A 146 -14.34 -12.18 4.26
N VAL A 147 -13.66 -12.79 5.24
CA VAL A 147 -14.21 -13.80 6.13
C VAL A 147 -13.91 -13.39 7.57
N GLY A 148 -14.92 -13.43 8.43
CA GLY A 148 -14.80 -13.05 9.83
C GLY A 148 -15.41 -14.09 10.77
N ASN A 149 -14.80 -14.22 11.96
CA ASN A 149 -15.32 -14.99 13.08
C ASN A 149 -15.31 -14.09 14.31
N ARG A 150 -16.43 -14.04 15.04
CA ARG A 150 -16.59 -13.29 16.27
C ARG A 150 -17.12 -14.20 17.35
N ASN A 151 -16.43 -14.26 18.48
CA ASN A 151 -16.81 -15.06 19.63
C ASN A 151 -17.01 -14.16 20.84
N TYR A 152 -18.15 -14.29 21.49
CA TYR A 152 -18.47 -13.61 22.74
C TYR A 152 -19.34 -14.52 23.62
N SER A 153 -18.83 -14.92 24.79
CA SER A 153 -19.54 -15.80 25.70
C SER A 153 -20.15 -17.03 24.99
N THR A 154 -21.45 -17.02 24.74
CA THR A 154 -22.21 -18.08 24.07
C THR A 154 -22.44 -17.81 22.58
N THR A 155 -22.04 -16.65 22.07
CA THR A 155 -22.19 -16.27 20.65
C THR A 155 -21.00 -16.77 19.86
N ALA A 156 -21.26 -17.49 18.76
CA ALA A 156 -20.27 -17.83 17.74
C ALA A 156 -20.82 -17.38 16.38
N ALA A 157 -20.40 -16.19 15.94
CA ALA A 157 -20.88 -15.56 14.72
C ALA A 157 -19.83 -15.63 13.62
N LYS A 158 -20.28 -15.84 12.39
CA LYS A 158 -19.46 -15.85 11.18
C LYS A 158 -19.99 -14.85 10.17
N SER A 159 -19.10 -14.17 9.48
CA SER A 159 -19.41 -13.27 8.38
C SER A 159 -18.61 -13.64 7.15
N ALA A 160 -19.22 -13.45 5.98
CA ALA A 160 -18.55 -13.48 4.69
C ALA A 160 -19.16 -12.36 3.85
N TYR A 161 -18.32 -11.51 3.26
CA TYR A 161 -18.77 -10.35 2.48
C TYR A 161 -17.67 -9.86 1.56
N ASP A 162 -18.07 -9.16 0.51
CA ASP A 162 -17.18 -8.63 -0.50
C ASP A 162 -17.05 -7.10 -0.36
N ALA A 163 -15.97 -6.57 -0.89
CA ALA A 163 -15.77 -5.15 -1.02
C ALA A 163 -14.99 -4.81 -2.29
N ASP A 164 -15.25 -3.62 -2.81
CA ASP A 164 -14.56 -3.03 -3.94
C ASP A 164 -13.72 -1.85 -3.49
N GLY A 165 -12.62 -1.59 -4.19
CA GLY A 165 -11.79 -0.44 -3.95
C GLY A 165 -11.34 0.25 -5.22
N TYR A 166 -11.20 1.56 -5.14
CA TYR A 166 -10.70 2.40 -6.22
C TYR A 166 -9.56 3.27 -5.73
N THR A 167 -8.53 3.49 -6.56
CA THR A 167 -7.52 4.50 -6.26
C THR A 167 -7.01 5.18 -7.51
N ALA A 168 -6.65 6.45 -7.36
CA ALA A 168 -5.93 7.22 -8.36
C ALA A 168 -4.85 8.04 -7.67
N GLU A 169 -3.68 8.16 -8.27
CA GLU A 169 -2.59 8.99 -7.76
C GLU A 169 -1.84 9.67 -8.90
N ILE A 170 -1.42 10.91 -8.65
CA ILE A 170 -0.41 11.62 -9.43
C ILE A 170 0.65 12.12 -8.47
N ILE A 171 1.92 11.83 -8.79
CA ILE A 171 3.07 12.26 -7.98
C ILE A 171 4.20 12.78 -8.88
N GLY A 172 4.73 13.95 -8.53
CA GLY A 172 5.93 14.52 -9.12
C GLY A 172 7.14 14.25 -8.23
N THR A 173 8.25 13.81 -8.81
CA THR A 173 9.51 13.57 -8.11
C THR A 173 10.62 14.34 -8.81
N TRP A 174 11.38 15.10 -8.05
CA TRP A 174 12.61 15.73 -8.50
C TRP A 174 13.79 14.83 -8.15
N ASP A 175 14.79 14.77 -9.03
CA ASP A 175 16.05 14.07 -8.79
C ASP A 175 17.20 15.08 -8.82
N ILE A 176 17.70 15.40 -7.64
CA ILE A 176 18.85 16.29 -7.44
C ILE A 176 20.03 15.40 -7.05
N TYR A 177 21.05 15.33 -7.89
CA TYR A 177 22.18 14.44 -7.66
C TYR A 177 23.52 15.18 -7.56
N LYS A 178 24.44 14.58 -6.78
CA LYS A 178 25.82 15.06 -6.63
C LYS A 178 26.78 13.88 -6.67
N PHE A 179 27.79 13.98 -7.51
CA PHE A 179 28.89 13.00 -7.53
C PHE A 179 29.88 13.30 -6.41
N ILE A 180 30.18 12.29 -5.57
CA ILE A 180 31.15 12.37 -4.47
C ILE A 180 32.43 11.67 -4.91
N LYS A 181 33.48 12.48 -5.20
CA LYS A 181 34.74 12.00 -5.80
C LYS A 181 35.49 11.00 -4.89
N GLU A 182 35.53 11.26 -3.59
CA GLU A 182 36.26 10.48 -2.60
C GLU A 182 35.77 9.02 -2.52
N SER A 183 34.46 8.81 -2.60
CA SER A 183 33.84 7.47 -2.53
C SER A 183 33.40 6.93 -3.90
N LYS A 184 33.69 7.65 -5.00
CA LYS A 184 33.21 7.33 -6.35
C LYS A 184 31.72 6.98 -6.38
N SER A 185 30.91 7.66 -5.57
CA SER A 185 29.51 7.38 -5.37
C SER A 185 28.64 8.53 -5.86
N LEU A 186 27.39 8.22 -6.24
CA LEU A 186 26.39 9.20 -6.63
C LEU A 186 25.35 9.32 -5.53
N LEU A 187 25.17 10.55 -5.03
CA LEU A 187 24.15 10.87 -4.03
C LEU A 187 22.96 11.52 -4.72
N HIS A 188 21.78 10.97 -4.52
CA HIS A 188 20.51 11.51 -5.00
C HIS A 188 19.68 12.02 -3.85
N LEU A 189 19.11 13.21 -4.00
CA LEU A 189 18.06 13.77 -3.16
C LEU A 189 16.79 13.84 -4.01
N LYS A 190 15.72 13.16 -3.57
CA LYS A 190 14.50 12.97 -4.33
C LYS A 190 13.29 13.56 -3.60
N PRO A 191 13.10 14.90 -3.58
CA PRO A 191 11.86 15.47 -3.07
C PRO A 191 10.69 15.09 -3.97
N SER A 192 9.53 14.84 -3.35
CA SER A 192 8.30 14.46 -4.04
C SER A 192 7.08 15.20 -3.50
N LEU A 193 6.13 15.43 -4.39
CA LEU A 193 4.82 16.01 -4.07
C LEU A 193 3.75 15.29 -4.90
N GLY A 194 2.65 14.90 -4.27
CA GLY A 194 1.59 14.17 -4.93
C GLY A 194 0.22 14.34 -4.27
N ILE A 195 -0.78 13.89 -5.00
CA ILE A 195 -2.16 13.77 -4.54
C ILE A 195 -2.66 12.39 -4.90
N ALA A 196 -3.33 11.75 -3.95
CA ALA A 196 -3.91 10.43 -4.12
C ALA A 196 -5.33 10.38 -3.56
N PHE A 197 -6.18 9.67 -4.26
CA PHE A 197 -7.55 9.37 -3.84
C PHE A 197 -7.71 7.86 -3.72
N ALA A 198 -8.44 7.38 -2.71
CA ALA A 198 -8.80 5.99 -2.57
C ALA A 198 -10.20 5.86 -1.97
N THR A 199 -10.94 4.84 -2.42
CA THR A 199 -12.21 4.42 -1.82
C THR A 199 -12.16 2.94 -1.52
N HIS A 200 -12.91 2.53 -0.50
CA HIS A 200 -13.18 1.14 -0.17
C HIS A 200 -14.66 1.03 0.19
N LYS A 201 -15.41 0.36 -0.65
CA LYS A 201 -16.86 0.16 -0.52
C LYS A 201 -17.13 -1.29 -0.13
N GLN A 202 -17.62 -1.48 1.08
CA GLN A 202 -18.04 -2.77 1.62
C GLN A 202 -19.51 -3.01 1.29
N GLU A 203 -19.84 -4.22 0.86
CA GLU A 203 -21.23 -4.65 0.70
C GLU A 203 -21.91 -4.88 2.05
N GLY A 204 -23.25 -4.77 2.07
CA GLY A 204 -24.05 -5.12 3.25
C GLY A 204 -24.09 -6.62 3.44
N PHE A 205 -24.05 -7.08 4.69
CA PHE A 205 -24.10 -8.49 5.03
C PHE A 205 -24.76 -8.73 6.38
N SER A 206 -25.08 -10.00 6.63
CA SER A 206 -25.57 -10.47 7.94
C SER A 206 -24.70 -11.62 8.44
N GLU A 207 -24.39 -11.59 9.72
CA GLU A 207 -23.72 -12.72 10.36
C GLU A 207 -24.61 -13.96 10.41
N SER A 208 -23.99 -15.13 10.43
CA SER A 208 -24.60 -16.43 10.64
C SER A 208 -24.00 -17.12 11.87
N GLY A 209 -24.76 -17.98 12.54
CA GLY A 209 -24.26 -18.70 13.72
C GLY A 209 -25.26 -18.74 14.85
N SER A 210 -24.79 -18.56 16.10
CA SER A 210 -25.61 -18.63 17.31
C SER A 210 -25.44 -17.38 18.17
N GLY A 211 -26.51 -17.03 18.91
CA GLY A 211 -26.54 -15.89 19.83
C GLY A 211 -26.87 -14.56 19.12
N ASP A 212 -26.31 -13.46 19.63
CA ASP A 212 -26.57 -12.12 19.08
C ASP A 212 -25.81 -11.87 17.79
N LEU A 213 -26.50 -12.00 16.67
CA LEU A 213 -25.96 -11.78 15.32
C LEU A 213 -26.16 -10.33 14.89
N VAL A 214 -25.23 -9.82 14.10
CA VAL A 214 -25.24 -8.43 13.60
C VAL A 214 -25.54 -8.43 12.10
N SER A 215 -26.37 -7.47 11.68
CA SER A 215 -26.55 -7.14 10.25
C SER A 215 -25.97 -5.76 10.01
N ILE A 216 -25.11 -5.64 9.01
CA ILE A 216 -24.39 -4.41 8.66
C ILE A 216 -24.80 -3.98 7.28
N SER A 217 -25.22 -2.72 7.15
CA SER A 217 -25.47 -2.09 5.85
C SER A 217 -24.15 -1.86 5.12
N GLY A 218 -24.21 -1.85 3.79
CA GLY A 218 -23.08 -1.46 2.97
C GLY A 218 -22.57 -0.07 3.36
N ASN A 219 -21.26 0.09 3.37
CA ASN A 219 -20.59 1.33 3.77
C ASN A 219 -19.38 1.60 2.88
N GLU A 220 -19.03 2.89 2.73
CA GLU A 220 -17.91 3.35 1.93
C GLU A 220 -16.98 4.21 2.79
N ALA A 221 -15.69 3.88 2.74
CA ALA A 221 -14.63 4.68 3.32
C ALA A 221 -13.84 5.34 2.18
N GLN A 222 -13.49 6.63 2.37
CA GLN A 222 -12.77 7.42 1.39
C GLN A 222 -11.54 8.05 2.03
N SER A 223 -10.52 8.30 1.21
CA SER A 223 -9.27 8.93 1.61
C SER A 223 -8.79 9.84 0.49
N LEU A 224 -8.49 11.10 0.81
CA LEU A 224 -7.85 12.05 -0.09
C LEU A 224 -6.54 12.49 0.53
N LEU A 225 -5.42 12.02 -0.01
CA LEU A 225 -4.08 12.24 0.52
C LEU A 225 -3.37 13.34 -0.24
N LEU A 226 -2.84 14.31 0.49
CA LEU A 226 -1.72 15.12 0.04
C LEU A 226 -0.44 14.46 0.52
N LYS A 227 0.44 14.13 -0.41
CA LYS A 227 1.69 13.41 -0.15
C LYS A 227 2.88 14.34 -0.38
N THR A 228 3.79 14.39 0.55
CA THR A 228 5.09 15.02 0.37
C THR A 228 6.17 14.11 0.91
N GLY A 229 7.33 14.08 0.27
CA GLY A 229 8.40 13.20 0.69
C GLY A 229 9.77 13.70 0.30
N ILE A 230 10.77 13.13 0.95
CA ILE A 230 12.18 13.31 0.61
C ILE A 230 12.82 11.94 0.65
N GLY A 231 13.30 11.47 -0.51
CA GLY A 231 14.15 10.30 -0.64
C GLY A 231 15.63 10.69 -0.67
N ILE A 232 16.47 9.93 -0.01
CA ILE A 232 17.93 10.03 -0.11
C ILE A 232 18.43 8.66 -0.55
N GLU A 233 19.13 8.63 -1.66
CA GLU A 233 19.70 7.40 -2.23
C GLU A 233 21.18 7.63 -2.51
N LYS A 234 22.01 6.64 -2.19
CA LYS A 234 23.44 6.67 -2.49
C LYS A 234 23.81 5.44 -3.31
N GLN A 235 24.29 5.66 -4.54
CA GLN A 235 24.77 4.58 -5.41
C GLN A 235 26.28 4.40 -5.17
N ILE A 236 26.65 3.24 -4.64
CA ILE A 236 28.04 2.88 -4.30
C ILE A 236 28.46 1.72 -5.21
N PRO A 237 29.35 1.95 -6.19
CA PRO A 237 29.87 0.85 -7.02
C PRO A 237 30.75 -0.08 -6.17
N MET A 238 30.52 -1.38 -6.31
CA MET A 238 31.23 -2.46 -5.62
C MET A 238 31.93 -3.35 -6.65
N GLU A 239 33.03 -3.99 -6.25
CA GLU A 239 33.76 -5.01 -7.03
C GLU A 239 33.87 -4.73 -8.55
N LYS A 240 34.68 -3.74 -8.92
CA LYS A 240 34.94 -3.37 -10.34
C LYS A 240 33.68 -3.11 -11.18
N GLY A 241 32.59 -2.65 -10.56
CA GLY A 241 31.34 -2.28 -11.26
C GLY A 241 30.38 -3.43 -11.55
N LYS A 242 30.65 -4.65 -11.04
CA LYS A 242 29.70 -5.78 -11.15
C LYS A 242 28.46 -5.63 -10.29
N TRP A 243 28.56 -4.86 -9.20
CA TRP A 243 27.49 -4.64 -8.25
C TRP A 243 27.38 -3.16 -7.89
N ILE A 244 26.18 -2.69 -7.67
CA ILE A 244 25.92 -1.38 -7.11
C ILE A 244 25.13 -1.60 -5.82
N LEU A 245 25.66 -1.10 -4.71
CA LEU A 245 24.92 -1.02 -3.45
C LEU A 245 24.15 0.30 -3.42
N VAL A 246 22.85 0.22 -3.20
CA VAL A 246 21.97 1.39 -3.21
C VAL A 246 21.22 1.51 -1.88
N PRO A 247 21.88 1.97 -0.81
CA PRO A 247 21.17 2.33 0.41
C PRO A 247 20.25 3.53 0.13
N SER A 248 19.00 3.43 0.59
CA SER A 248 18.03 4.52 0.49
C SER A 248 17.28 4.72 1.79
N VAL A 249 16.89 5.95 2.04
CA VAL A 249 15.99 6.36 3.13
C VAL A 249 14.94 7.28 2.54
N ASP A 250 13.68 6.95 2.74
CA ASP A 250 12.54 7.74 2.29
C ASP A 250 11.73 8.19 3.49
N LEU A 251 11.57 9.50 3.62
CA LEU A 251 10.69 10.13 4.60
C LEU A 251 9.46 10.65 3.85
N ASN A 252 8.31 10.09 4.15
CA ASN A 252 7.06 10.48 3.53
C ASN A 252 6.09 10.99 4.60
N TYR A 253 5.43 12.07 4.29
CA TYR A 253 4.34 12.63 5.06
C TYR A 253 3.07 12.61 4.21
N GLU A 254 2.01 12.06 4.77
CA GLU A 254 0.69 12.00 4.14
C GLU A 254 -0.32 12.72 5.03
N PHE A 255 -1.03 13.66 4.45
CA PHE A 255 -2.16 14.34 5.07
C PHE A 255 -3.45 13.86 4.41
N ASP A 256 -4.31 13.20 5.18
CA ASP A 256 -5.62 12.77 4.70
C ASP A 256 -6.66 13.87 4.95
N ALA A 257 -7.17 14.47 3.87
CA ALA A 257 -8.12 15.58 3.95
C ALA A 257 -9.53 15.12 4.40
N TYR A 258 -9.86 13.83 4.26
CA TYR A 258 -11.11 13.26 4.75
C TYR A 258 -10.99 12.69 6.16
N ALA A 259 -9.79 12.29 6.57
CA ALA A 259 -9.55 11.81 7.93
C ALA A 259 -9.12 12.97 8.85
N LYS A 260 -9.69 13.06 10.04
CA LYS A 260 -9.30 14.05 11.06
C LYS A 260 -7.97 13.71 11.77
N ASN A 261 -7.27 12.64 11.36
CA ASN A 261 -6.07 12.13 12.04
C ASN A 261 -4.87 12.04 11.10
N LEU A 262 -3.73 12.50 11.61
CA LEU A 262 -2.40 12.43 10.98
C LEU A 262 -1.85 10.99 10.93
N SER A 263 -1.24 10.59 9.83
CA SER A 263 -0.58 9.28 9.70
C SER A 263 0.87 9.33 9.21
N LEU A 264 1.66 8.61 9.89
CA LEU A 264 2.88 7.75 9.73
C LEU A 264 4.02 8.12 8.77
N ILE A 265 5.21 8.09 9.38
CA ILE A 265 6.54 8.11 8.75
C ILE A 265 6.94 6.68 8.39
N HIS A 266 7.35 6.43 7.15
CA HIS A 266 7.91 5.15 6.69
C HIS A 266 9.42 5.25 6.47
N ILE A 267 10.18 4.29 7.01
CA ILE A 267 11.61 4.08 6.74
C ILE A 267 11.74 2.78 5.96
N SER A 268 12.35 2.81 4.78
CA SER A 268 12.59 1.62 3.95
C SER A 268 14.01 1.09 4.09
N GLU A 269 14.18 -0.23 4.06
CA GLU A 269 15.48 -0.89 4.14
C GLU A 269 16.25 -0.84 2.80
N PRO A 270 17.61 -0.91 2.84
CA PRO A 270 18.45 -0.86 1.64
C PRO A 270 18.28 -2.11 0.76
N THR A 271 18.12 -1.90 -0.53
CA THR A 271 18.01 -2.97 -1.54
C THR A 271 19.35 -3.23 -2.22
N ARG A 272 19.67 -4.51 -2.46
CA ARG A 272 20.87 -4.95 -3.15
C ARG A 272 20.53 -5.28 -4.60
N HIS A 273 21.18 -4.60 -5.54
CA HIS A 273 20.97 -4.83 -6.96
C HIS A 273 22.17 -5.49 -7.63
N HIS A 274 21.89 -6.47 -8.49
CA HIS A 274 22.86 -7.10 -9.38
C HIS A 274 22.78 -6.43 -10.76
N VAL A 275 23.90 -5.95 -11.24
CA VAL A 275 24.03 -5.35 -12.57
C VAL A 275 24.62 -6.36 -13.54
#